data_1c38f8c527948ec492fb38650d8ddb26
#
_entry.id   1c38f8c527948ec492fb38650d8ddb26
#
_cell.length_a   1.000
_cell.length_b   1.000
_cell.length_c   1.000
_cell.angle_alpha   90.00
_cell.angle_beta   90.00
_cell.angle_gamma   90.00
#
_symmetry.space_group_name_H-M   'P 1'
#
loop_
_entity.id
_entity.type
_entity.pdbx_description
1 polymer ?
#
loop_
_entity_poly.entity_id
_entity_poly.type
_entity_poly.pdbx_seq_one_letter_code
_entity_poly.pdbx_strand_id
1 'polypeptide(L)'
;MTSDNPALRSAAAHAKQLGETNGWSPSLVRCAMDGLTAVLEGGPPGKPVKLTEVRARIPRHASSHRVAEVLTDLELLEGDSALAIRSWIDDRTAELPAGFASDIRAWLLVLLDGDSRAKPRSRTCLYVYFGCVRLLPENWAATRGHLREITVTDVTAVLSPLRGWQRRNAIAALRSLFRFAKKRGLIFANPTTRLKAEDIQRSLCR
;
A
#
# COMPACT_ATOMS: atom_id res chain seq x y z
N MET A 1 -22.20 29.42 -12.54
CA MET A 1 -22.96 28.37 -13.22
C MET A 1 -23.15 27.25 -12.18
N THR A 2 -24.32 27.14 -11.60
CA THR A 2 -24.67 26.03 -10.68
C THR A 2 -24.90 24.81 -11.56
N SER A 3 -24.01 23.83 -11.46
CA SER A 3 -24.16 22.54 -12.15
C SER A 3 -25.49 21.90 -11.71
N ASP A 4 -26.31 21.55 -12.68
CA ASP A 4 -27.65 20.98 -12.45
C ASP A 4 -27.59 19.49 -12.06
N ASN A 5 -26.41 19.01 -11.66
CA ASN A 5 -26.17 17.63 -11.27
C ASN A 5 -26.68 17.40 -9.81
N PRO A 6 -27.77 16.63 -9.59
CA PRO A 6 -28.30 16.39 -8.26
C PRO A 6 -27.34 15.63 -7.35
N ALA A 7 -26.51 14.73 -7.91
CA ALA A 7 -25.49 14.01 -7.16
C ALA A 7 -24.42 14.96 -6.61
N LEU A 8 -24.00 15.97 -7.38
CA LEU A 8 -23.04 16.98 -6.93
C LEU A 8 -23.63 17.84 -5.81
N ARG A 9 -24.91 18.23 -5.90
CA ARG A 9 -25.58 19.00 -4.84
C ARG A 9 -25.65 18.20 -3.53
N SER A 10 -26.00 16.93 -3.61
CA SER A 10 -26.04 16.03 -2.45
C SER A 10 -24.64 15.84 -1.85
N ALA A 11 -23.62 15.62 -2.69
CA ALA A 11 -22.26 15.46 -2.25
C ALA A 11 -21.69 16.73 -1.60
N ALA A 12 -22.00 17.90 -2.14
CA ALA A 12 -21.59 19.19 -1.57
C ALA A 12 -22.24 19.46 -0.20
N ALA A 13 -23.51 19.12 -0.04
CA ALA A 13 -24.22 19.23 1.26
C ALA A 13 -23.61 18.27 2.29
N HIS A 14 -23.37 17.03 1.91
CA HIS A 14 -22.76 16.01 2.78
C HIS A 14 -21.31 16.37 3.16
N ALA A 15 -20.52 16.89 2.23
CA ALA A 15 -19.15 17.35 2.52
C ALA A 15 -19.12 18.48 3.58
N LYS A 16 -20.10 19.40 3.58
CA LYS A 16 -20.25 20.42 4.62
C LYS A 16 -20.58 19.80 5.97
N GLN A 17 -21.53 18.88 6.01
CA GLN A 17 -21.94 18.18 7.23
C GLN A 17 -20.79 17.37 7.82
N LEU A 18 -20.04 16.62 7.02
CA LEU A 18 -18.82 15.92 7.47
C LEU A 18 -17.75 16.89 7.96
N GLY A 19 -17.62 18.04 7.29
CA GLY A 19 -16.71 19.09 7.70
C GLY A 19 -17.01 19.61 9.11
N GLU A 20 -18.28 19.85 9.42
CA GLU A 20 -18.74 20.28 10.74
C GLU A 20 -18.52 19.16 11.78
N THR A 21 -18.90 17.91 11.45
CA THR A 21 -18.76 16.76 12.37
C THR A 21 -17.29 16.42 12.67
N ASN A 22 -16.43 16.45 11.66
CA ASN A 22 -15.03 16.03 11.75
C ASN A 22 -14.05 17.19 11.99
N GLY A 23 -14.56 18.42 12.19
CA GLY A 23 -13.75 19.61 12.46
C GLY A 23 -12.85 20.01 11.28
N TRP A 24 -13.30 19.86 10.04
CA TRP A 24 -12.52 20.29 8.88
C TRP A 24 -12.47 21.81 8.80
N SER A 25 -11.30 22.35 8.48
CA SER A 25 -11.19 23.78 8.20
C SER A 25 -12.00 24.19 6.97
N PRO A 26 -12.47 25.44 6.86
CA PRO A 26 -13.20 25.91 5.66
C PRO A 26 -12.45 25.70 4.35
N SER A 27 -11.12 25.77 4.37
CA SER A 27 -10.27 25.48 3.22
C SER A 27 -10.30 24.02 2.82
N LEU A 28 -10.31 23.10 3.79
CA LEU A 28 -10.42 21.66 3.50
C LEU A 28 -11.78 21.28 2.93
N VAL A 29 -12.86 21.88 3.45
CA VAL A 29 -14.21 21.69 2.89
C VAL A 29 -14.25 22.19 1.42
N ARG A 30 -13.67 23.35 1.12
CA ARG A 30 -13.57 23.87 -0.23
C ARG A 30 -12.78 22.95 -1.15
N CYS A 31 -11.60 22.49 -0.72
CA CYS A 31 -10.81 21.54 -1.50
C CYS A 31 -11.55 20.22 -1.75
N ALA A 32 -12.34 19.74 -0.79
CA ALA A 32 -13.18 18.55 -0.99
C ALA A 32 -14.29 18.81 -2.03
N MET A 33 -14.92 19.97 -1.99
CA MET A 33 -15.93 20.37 -2.96
C MET A 33 -15.36 20.51 -4.38
N ASP A 34 -14.18 21.11 -4.53
CA ASP A 34 -13.48 21.20 -5.82
C ASP A 34 -13.18 19.81 -6.38
N GLY A 35 -12.76 18.88 -5.51
CA GLY A 35 -12.53 17.49 -5.88
C GLY A 35 -13.81 16.76 -6.29
N LEU A 36 -14.91 16.93 -5.56
CA LEU A 36 -16.23 16.36 -5.90
C LEU A 36 -16.74 16.90 -7.25
N THR A 37 -16.59 18.20 -7.49
CA THR A 37 -16.96 18.84 -8.75
C THR A 37 -16.18 18.21 -9.91
N ALA A 38 -14.86 18.13 -9.80
CA ALA A 38 -14.01 17.55 -10.84
C ALA A 38 -14.34 16.08 -11.16
N VAL A 39 -14.81 15.32 -10.16
CA VAL A 39 -15.15 13.89 -10.31
C VAL A 39 -16.56 13.70 -10.87
N LEU A 40 -17.55 14.48 -10.41
CA LEU A 40 -18.98 14.25 -10.70
C LEU A 40 -19.50 15.05 -11.90
N GLU A 41 -18.89 16.20 -12.28
CA GLU A 41 -19.34 16.98 -13.43
C GLU A 41 -19.14 16.29 -14.79
N GLY A 42 -18.16 15.39 -14.89
CA GLY A 42 -17.86 14.67 -16.14
C GLY A 42 -18.53 13.30 -16.28
N GLY A 43 -19.38 12.89 -15.34
CA GLY A 43 -19.99 11.56 -15.31
C GLY A 43 -21.52 11.58 -15.41
N PRO A 44 -22.15 10.45 -15.76
CA PRO A 44 -23.60 10.31 -15.73
C PRO A 44 -24.13 10.46 -14.29
N PRO A 45 -25.22 11.22 -14.07
CA PRO A 45 -25.78 11.48 -12.75
C PRO A 45 -26.16 10.19 -12.03
N GLY A 46 -25.72 10.05 -10.76
CA GLY A 46 -26.08 8.92 -9.90
C GLY A 46 -25.36 7.60 -10.20
N LYS A 47 -24.44 7.55 -11.14
CA LYS A 47 -23.61 6.36 -11.36
C LYS A 47 -22.42 6.34 -10.40
N PRO A 48 -22.13 5.20 -9.73
CA PRO A 48 -20.96 5.08 -8.90
C PRO A 48 -19.67 5.33 -9.71
N VAL A 49 -18.71 6.04 -9.09
CA VAL A 49 -17.41 6.39 -9.67
C VAL A 49 -16.35 5.48 -9.07
N LYS A 50 -15.43 4.98 -9.89
CA LYS A 50 -14.33 4.14 -9.42
C LYS A 50 -13.30 4.97 -8.64
N LEU A 51 -12.72 4.39 -7.59
CA LEU A 51 -11.67 5.07 -6.81
C LEU A 51 -10.45 5.45 -7.66
N THR A 52 -10.14 4.65 -8.68
CA THR A 52 -9.08 4.96 -9.66
C THR A 52 -9.41 6.21 -10.48
N GLU A 53 -10.67 6.38 -10.89
CA GLU A 53 -11.13 7.59 -11.58
C GLU A 53 -11.11 8.83 -10.69
N VAL A 54 -11.52 8.68 -9.41
CA VAL A 54 -11.41 9.75 -8.42
C VAL A 54 -9.96 10.26 -8.36
N ARG A 55 -8.98 9.35 -8.25
CA ARG A 55 -7.56 9.71 -8.18
C ARG A 55 -7.02 10.36 -9.46
N ALA A 56 -7.54 9.95 -10.62
CA ALA A 56 -7.11 10.49 -11.91
C ALA A 56 -7.66 11.89 -12.18
N ARG A 57 -8.88 12.19 -11.72
CA ARG A 57 -9.59 13.45 -12.00
C ARG A 57 -9.39 14.53 -10.95
N ILE A 58 -9.03 14.14 -9.73
CA ILE A 58 -8.95 15.08 -8.61
C ILE A 58 -7.81 16.10 -8.79
N PRO A 59 -8.05 17.40 -8.53
CA PRO A 59 -7.01 18.42 -8.54
C PRO A 59 -5.93 18.15 -7.45
N ARG A 60 -4.69 18.58 -7.70
CA ARG A 60 -3.56 18.33 -6.78
C ARG A 60 -3.76 18.89 -5.37
N HIS A 61 -4.52 19.95 -5.21
CA HIS A 61 -4.82 20.56 -3.92
C HIS A 61 -5.94 19.87 -3.15
N ALA A 62 -6.72 19.00 -3.80
CA ALA A 62 -7.82 18.27 -3.18
C ALA A 62 -7.35 16.91 -2.64
N SER A 63 -7.95 16.48 -1.53
CA SER A 63 -7.64 15.19 -0.90
C SER A 63 -8.52 14.08 -1.46
N SER A 64 -7.90 13.11 -2.15
CA SER A 64 -8.61 11.94 -2.66
C SER A 64 -9.27 11.11 -1.55
N HIS A 65 -8.70 11.11 -0.34
CA HIS A 65 -9.27 10.42 0.80
C HIS A 65 -10.61 11.04 1.22
N ARG A 66 -10.68 12.37 1.33
CA ARG A 66 -11.91 13.05 1.74
C ARG A 66 -13.01 13.01 0.68
N VAL A 67 -12.63 13.12 -0.59
CA VAL A 67 -13.58 12.93 -1.70
C VAL A 67 -14.14 11.50 -1.70
N ALA A 68 -13.27 10.50 -1.51
CA ALA A 68 -13.70 9.11 -1.41
C ALA A 68 -14.59 8.84 -0.19
N GLU A 69 -14.32 9.47 0.97
CA GLU A 69 -15.15 9.40 2.18
C GLU A 69 -16.57 9.88 1.89
N VAL A 70 -16.72 11.08 1.33
CA VAL A 70 -18.05 11.64 0.95
C VAL A 70 -18.77 10.74 -0.06
N LEU A 71 -18.09 10.25 -1.09
CA LEU A 71 -18.69 9.38 -2.11
C LEU A 71 -19.06 8.01 -1.56
N THR A 72 -18.32 7.48 -0.58
CA THR A 72 -18.63 6.22 0.10
C THR A 72 -19.93 6.33 0.89
N ASP A 73 -20.06 7.40 1.68
CA ASP A 73 -21.25 7.63 2.51
C ASP A 73 -22.53 7.82 1.68
N LEU A 74 -22.39 8.28 0.45
CA LEU A 74 -23.48 8.45 -0.51
C LEU A 74 -23.69 7.24 -1.43
N GLU A 75 -22.96 6.15 -1.22
CA GLU A 75 -22.98 4.95 -2.09
C GLU A 75 -22.61 5.24 -3.57
N LEU A 76 -21.90 6.36 -3.80
CA LEU A 76 -21.44 6.79 -5.12
C LEU A 76 -19.99 6.37 -5.42
N LEU A 77 -19.34 5.63 -4.53
CA LEU A 77 -17.97 5.11 -4.75
C LEU A 77 -18.02 3.61 -5.06
N GLU A 78 -17.59 3.25 -6.27
CA GLU A 78 -17.33 1.85 -6.61
C GLU A 78 -15.94 1.44 -6.12
N GLY A 79 -15.89 0.44 -5.23
CA GLY A 79 -14.67 -0.05 -4.62
C GLY A 79 -13.84 -0.93 -5.56
N ASP A 80 -13.18 -0.33 -6.56
CA ASP A 80 -12.19 -1.01 -7.41
C ASP A 80 -10.81 -1.16 -6.75
N SER A 81 -10.69 -0.63 -5.56
CA SER A 81 -9.43 -0.51 -4.85
C SER A 81 -8.81 -1.85 -4.44
N ALA A 82 -9.62 -2.88 -4.24
CA ALA A 82 -9.13 -4.23 -3.97
C ALA A 82 -8.57 -4.88 -5.24
N LEU A 83 -9.22 -4.66 -6.39
CA LEU A 83 -8.73 -5.08 -7.69
C LEU A 83 -7.45 -4.34 -8.08
N ALA A 84 -7.42 -3.02 -7.88
CA ALA A 84 -6.26 -2.19 -8.20
C ALA A 84 -5.00 -2.57 -7.41
N ILE A 85 -5.13 -2.93 -6.11
CA ILE A 85 -3.97 -3.37 -5.33
C ILE A 85 -3.50 -4.76 -5.73
N ARG A 86 -4.40 -5.66 -6.13
CA ARG A 86 -4.03 -6.98 -6.64
C ARG A 86 -3.31 -6.88 -7.98
N SER A 87 -3.84 -6.08 -8.92
CA SER A 87 -3.17 -5.78 -10.20
C SER A 87 -1.78 -5.18 -9.95
N TRP A 88 -1.67 -4.21 -9.03
CA TRP A 88 -0.36 -3.66 -8.66
C TRP A 88 0.61 -4.72 -8.14
N ILE A 89 0.15 -5.67 -7.31
CA ILE A 89 0.97 -6.78 -6.83
C ILE A 89 1.44 -7.62 -8.02
N ASP A 90 0.51 -7.98 -8.92
CA ASP A 90 0.79 -8.83 -10.07
C ASP A 90 1.82 -8.18 -11.01
N ASP A 91 1.62 -6.90 -11.37
CA ASP A 91 2.51 -6.13 -12.24
C ASP A 91 3.91 -6.03 -11.62
N ARG A 92 3.99 -5.68 -10.33
CA ARG A 92 5.28 -5.47 -9.66
C ARG A 92 6.05 -6.76 -9.42
N THR A 93 5.36 -7.87 -9.18
CA THR A 93 6.04 -9.15 -8.99
C THR A 93 6.43 -9.82 -10.29
N ALA A 94 5.75 -9.51 -11.41
CA ALA A 94 6.15 -9.96 -12.73
C ALA A 94 7.52 -9.40 -13.18
N GLU A 95 7.93 -8.25 -12.66
CA GLU A 95 9.24 -7.64 -12.93
C GLU A 95 10.40 -8.34 -12.18
N LEU A 96 10.10 -9.24 -11.22
CA LEU A 96 11.10 -9.91 -10.41
C LEU A 96 11.66 -11.17 -11.08
N PRO A 97 12.89 -11.61 -10.75
CA PRO A 97 13.42 -12.89 -11.22
C PRO A 97 12.49 -14.06 -10.87
N ALA A 98 12.27 -14.96 -11.83
CA ALA A 98 11.23 -16.01 -11.79
C ALA A 98 11.26 -16.86 -10.51
N GLY A 99 12.44 -17.18 -9.97
CA GLY A 99 12.58 -17.99 -8.76
C GLY A 99 12.14 -17.30 -7.46
N PHE A 100 11.86 -15.98 -7.50
CA PHE A 100 11.42 -15.19 -6.35
C PHE A 100 10.01 -14.63 -6.53
N ALA A 101 9.59 -14.42 -7.78
CA ALA A 101 8.36 -13.71 -8.14
C ALA A 101 7.12 -14.35 -7.49
N SER A 102 6.94 -15.66 -7.63
CA SER A 102 5.78 -16.39 -7.10
C SER A 102 5.70 -16.35 -5.59
N ASP A 103 6.83 -16.49 -4.90
CA ASP A 103 6.88 -16.52 -3.43
C ASP A 103 6.62 -15.13 -2.85
N ILE A 104 7.19 -14.08 -3.47
CA ILE A 104 6.97 -12.69 -3.04
C ILE A 104 5.52 -12.27 -3.34
N ARG A 105 4.96 -12.65 -4.48
CA ARG A 105 3.55 -12.45 -4.81
C ARG A 105 2.63 -13.07 -3.76
N ALA A 106 2.83 -14.34 -3.45
CA ALA A 106 2.04 -15.06 -2.46
C ALA A 106 2.14 -14.41 -1.07
N TRP A 107 3.33 -13.95 -0.67
CA TRP A 107 3.52 -13.22 0.57
C TRP A 107 2.76 -11.89 0.61
N LEU A 108 2.82 -11.09 -0.47
CA LEU A 108 2.08 -9.81 -0.54
C LEU A 108 0.57 -10.01 -0.49
N LEU A 109 0.04 -11.05 -1.12
CA LEU A 109 -1.38 -11.41 -1.04
C LEU A 109 -1.79 -11.79 0.39
N VAL A 110 -0.96 -12.54 1.11
CA VAL A 110 -1.23 -12.85 2.53
C VAL A 110 -1.14 -11.60 3.41
N LEU A 111 -0.26 -10.65 3.12
CA LEU A 111 -0.26 -9.36 3.81
C LEU A 111 -1.51 -8.54 3.52
N LEU A 112 -2.03 -8.59 2.29
CA LEU A 112 -3.23 -7.87 1.88
C LEU A 112 -4.49 -8.46 2.54
N ASP A 113 -4.67 -9.76 2.44
CA ASP A 113 -5.91 -10.45 2.84
C ASP A 113 -5.88 -10.91 4.31
N GLY A 114 -4.71 -11.02 4.89
CA GLY A 114 -4.49 -11.71 6.16
C GLY A 114 -4.43 -13.23 6.00
N ASP A 115 -4.31 -13.91 7.11
CA ASP A 115 -4.49 -15.36 7.22
C ASP A 115 -5.14 -15.72 8.58
N SER A 116 -5.35 -17.02 8.86
CA SER A 116 -6.00 -17.50 10.08
C SER A 116 -5.38 -16.97 11.39
N ARG A 117 -4.14 -16.45 11.34
CA ARG A 117 -3.38 -15.98 12.52
C ARG A 117 -2.82 -14.57 12.36
N ALA A 118 -3.03 -13.91 11.22
CA ALA A 118 -2.53 -12.57 10.95
C ALA A 118 -3.60 -11.70 10.31
N LYS A 119 -3.82 -10.51 10.90
CA LYS A 119 -4.75 -9.52 10.35
C LYS A 119 -4.19 -8.92 9.05
N PRO A 120 -5.07 -8.51 8.11
CA PRO A 120 -4.68 -7.76 6.92
C PRO A 120 -3.83 -6.53 7.28
N ARG A 121 -2.88 -6.21 6.42
CA ARG A 121 -2.05 -5.01 6.55
C ARG A 121 -2.57 -3.88 5.67
N SER A 122 -2.30 -2.64 6.06
CA SER A 122 -2.63 -1.47 5.24
C SER A 122 -1.85 -1.49 3.92
N ARG A 123 -2.40 -0.88 2.88
CA ARG A 123 -1.73 -0.73 1.58
C ARG A 123 -0.38 -0.03 1.70
N THR A 124 -0.30 1.00 2.54
CA THR A 124 0.97 1.69 2.83
C THR A 124 2.04 0.72 3.32
N CYS A 125 1.66 -0.22 4.20
CA CYS A 125 2.57 -1.25 4.68
C CYS A 125 3.07 -2.15 3.53
N LEU A 126 2.16 -2.56 2.59
CA LEU A 126 2.55 -3.36 1.43
C LEU A 126 3.54 -2.62 0.53
N TYR A 127 3.28 -1.33 0.24
CA TYR A 127 4.19 -0.51 -0.57
C TYR A 127 5.57 -0.36 0.07
N VAL A 128 5.61 -0.07 1.38
CA VAL A 128 6.88 0.03 2.12
C VAL A 128 7.62 -1.30 2.13
N TYR A 129 6.93 -2.39 2.40
CA TYR A 129 7.53 -3.72 2.47
C TYR A 129 8.04 -4.18 1.11
N PHE A 130 7.25 -4.01 0.05
CA PHE A 130 7.70 -4.31 -1.30
C PHE A 130 8.89 -3.43 -1.72
N GLY A 131 8.85 -2.13 -1.43
CA GLY A 131 9.96 -1.21 -1.68
C GLY A 131 11.28 -1.63 -1.02
N CYS A 132 11.19 -2.22 0.19
CA CYS A 132 12.36 -2.77 0.87
C CYS A 132 12.87 -4.08 0.26
N VAL A 133 11.99 -4.89 -0.33
CA VAL A 133 12.32 -6.24 -0.78
C VAL A 133 12.65 -6.29 -2.29
N ARG A 134 12.06 -5.43 -3.12
CA ARG A 134 12.13 -5.50 -4.59
C ARG A 134 13.54 -5.59 -5.19
N LEU A 135 14.51 -4.89 -4.58
CA LEU A 135 15.90 -4.86 -5.07
C LEU A 135 16.73 -6.07 -4.61
N LEU A 136 16.23 -6.83 -3.64
CA LEU A 136 16.96 -7.95 -3.07
C LEU A 136 17.02 -9.17 -4.01
N PRO A 137 15.91 -9.57 -4.68
CA PRO A 137 15.94 -10.64 -5.66
C PRO A 137 16.89 -10.38 -6.81
N GLU A 138 17.01 -9.15 -7.28
CA GLU A 138 17.97 -8.79 -8.34
C GLU A 138 19.42 -9.04 -7.90
N ASN A 139 19.77 -8.61 -6.69
CA ASN A 139 21.10 -8.83 -6.11
C ASN A 139 21.37 -10.32 -5.84
N TRP A 140 20.34 -11.05 -5.41
CA TRP A 140 20.47 -12.48 -5.11
C TRP A 140 20.43 -13.35 -6.36
N ALA A 141 19.70 -12.96 -7.41
CA ALA A 141 19.55 -13.72 -8.64
C ALA A 141 20.89 -13.98 -9.37
N ALA A 142 21.91 -13.17 -9.11
CA ALA A 142 23.26 -13.40 -9.61
C ALA A 142 23.89 -14.69 -9.06
N THR A 143 23.49 -15.13 -7.86
CA THR A 143 24.10 -16.27 -7.17
C THR A 143 23.13 -17.27 -6.58
N ARG A 144 21.82 -16.93 -6.53
CA ARG A 144 20.75 -17.71 -5.92
C ARG A 144 19.55 -17.79 -6.85
N GLY A 145 18.98 -18.97 -7.01
CA GLY A 145 17.81 -19.19 -7.85
C GLY A 145 16.46 -19.01 -7.12
N HIS A 146 16.45 -19.19 -5.78
CA HIS A 146 15.21 -19.24 -5.00
C HIS A 146 15.39 -18.72 -3.57
N LEU A 147 14.28 -18.33 -2.92
CA LEU A 147 14.30 -17.91 -1.49
C LEU A 147 14.90 -18.96 -0.55
N ARG A 148 14.77 -20.26 -0.85
CA ARG A 148 15.32 -21.35 -0.02
C ARG A 148 16.85 -21.37 0.06
N GLU A 149 17.52 -20.74 -0.89
CA GLU A 149 18.98 -20.70 -0.98
C GLU A 149 19.57 -19.49 -0.24
N ILE A 150 18.73 -18.55 0.20
CA ILE A 150 19.17 -17.33 0.88
C ILE A 150 19.66 -17.66 2.27
N THR A 151 20.89 -17.24 2.56
CA THR A 151 21.59 -17.46 3.83
C THR A 151 21.54 -16.24 4.74
N VAL A 152 21.96 -16.41 5.99
CA VAL A 152 22.16 -15.28 6.93
C VAL A 152 23.16 -14.26 6.39
N THR A 153 24.21 -14.73 5.72
CA THR A 153 25.24 -13.86 5.11
C THR A 153 24.64 -13.00 4.01
N ASP A 154 23.82 -13.57 3.12
CA ASP A 154 23.14 -12.82 2.05
C ASP A 154 22.22 -11.72 2.63
N VAL A 155 21.46 -12.03 3.68
CA VAL A 155 20.61 -11.06 4.38
C VAL A 155 21.43 -9.96 5.05
N THR A 156 22.53 -10.33 5.71
CA THR A 156 23.40 -9.36 6.38
C THR A 156 24.08 -8.41 5.38
N ALA A 157 24.53 -8.93 4.24
CA ALA A 157 25.14 -8.14 3.18
C ALA A 157 24.22 -7.02 2.68
N VAL A 158 22.95 -7.33 2.40
CA VAL A 158 21.97 -6.32 1.93
C VAL A 158 21.56 -5.33 3.01
N LEU A 159 21.60 -5.72 4.29
CA LEU A 159 21.30 -4.83 5.40
C LEU A 159 22.47 -3.94 5.80
N SER A 160 23.69 -4.32 5.46
CA SER A 160 24.93 -3.61 5.86
C SER A 160 24.97 -2.13 5.42
N PRO A 161 24.62 -1.76 4.17
CA PRO A 161 24.64 -0.36 3.73
C PRO A 161 23.51 0.49 4.29
N LEU A 162 22.41 -0.15 4.75
CA LEU A 162 21.20 0.55 5.19
C LEU A 162 21.36 1.15 6.59
N ARG A 163 20.76 2.34 6.83
CA ARG A 163 20.81 3.06 8.11
C ARG A 163 19.42 3.52 8.54
N GLY A 164 19.28 3.85 9.81
CA GLY A 164 18.08 4.48 10.37
C GLY A 164 16.78 3.74 10.05
N TRP A 165 15.76 4.48 9.59
CA TRP A 165 14.43 3.95 9.30
C TRP A 165 14.43 2.97 8.11
N GLN A 166 15.31 3.16 7.11
CA GLN A 166 15.41 2.25 5.98
C GLN A 166 15.84 0.85 6.43
N ARG A 167 16.86 0.76 7.29
CA ARG A 167 17.32 -0.51 7.86
C ARG A 167 16.21 -1.17 8.70
N ARG A 168 15.51 -0.40 9.54
CA ARG A 168 14.40 -0.93 10.35
C ARG A 168 13.28 -1.51 9.50
N ASN A 169 12.85 -0.79 8.45
CA ASN A 169 11.80 -1.26 7.55
C ASN A 169 12.25 -2.49 6.75
N ALA A 170 13.48 -2.51 6.25
CA ALA A 170 14.05 -3.66 5.57
C ALA A 170 14.10 -4.91 6.46
N ILE A 171 14.55 -4.77 7.72
CA ILE A 171 14.53 -5.88 8.70
C ILE A 171 13.10 -6.35 8.95
N ALA A 172 12.14 -5.45 9.13
CA ALA A 172 10.74 -5.81 9.36
C ALA A 172 10.14 -6.55 8.16
N ALA A 173 10.38 -6.06 6.95
CA ALA A 173 9.91 -6.68 5.70
C ALA A 173 10.53 -8.06 5.50
N LEU A 174 11.87 -8.20 5.66
CA LEU A 174 12.58 -9.48 5.53
C LEU A 174 12.12 -10.50 6.59
N ARG A 175 11.96 -10.09 7.84
CA ARG A 175 11.41 -10.95 8.90
C ARG A 175 10.00 -11.43 8.55
N SER A 176 9.17 -10.56 7.98
CA SER A 176 7.82 -10.91 7.53
C SER A 176 7.87 -11.92 6.39
N LEU A 177 8.67 -11.67 5.34
CA LEU A 177 8.83 -12.54 4.19
C LEU A 177 9.36 -13.93 4.59
N PHE A 178 10.45 -14.00 5.33
CA PHE A 178 11.05 -15.29 5.72
C PHE A 178 10.24 -16.06 6.77
N ARG A 179 9.44 -15.37 7.60
CA ARG A 179 8.47 -16.02 8.46
C ARG A 179 7.34 -16.65 7.63
N PHE A 180 6.83 -15.94 6.64
CA PHE A 180 5.85 -16.47 5.69
C PHE A 180 6.42 -17.68 4.95
N ALA A 181 7.62 -17.56 4.36
CA ALA A 181 8.27 -18.64 3.62
C ALA A 181 8.49 -19.88 4.49
N LYS A 182 8.92 -19.72 5.75
CA LYS A 182 9.07 -20.83 6.71
C LYS A 182 7.72 -21.49 7.04
N LYS A 183 6.67 -20.68 7.28
CA LYS A 183 5.32 -21.18 7.58
C LYS A 183 4.74 -21.99 6.42
N ARG A 184 5.06 -21.63 5.19
CA ARG A 184 4.62 -22.30 3.95
C ARG A 184 5.52 -23.45 3.53
N GLY A 185 6.60 -23.74 4.26
CA GLY A 185 7.54 -24.81 3.91
C GLY A 185 8.43 -24.49 2.69
N LEU A 186 8.47 -23.23 2.24
CA LEU A 186 9.29 -22.80 1.11
C LEU A 186 10.79 -22.78 1.45
N ILE A 187 11.13 -22.65 2.73
CA ILE A 187 12.50 -22.63 3.25
C ILE A 187 12.66 -23.56 4.44
N PHE A 188 13.84 -24.16 4.61
CA PHE A 188 14.15 -25.04 5.73
C PHE A 188 14.53 -24.26 7.01
N ALA A 189 15.28 -23.19 6.88
CA ALA A 189 15.71 -22.35 7.98
C ALA A 189 15.39 -20.88 7.69
N ASN A 190 14.98 -20.13 8.72
CA ASN A 190 14.71 -18.70 8.55
C ASN A 190 16.02 -17.91 8.78
N PRO A 191 16.60 -17.26 7.74
CA PRO A 191 17.88 -16.57 7.85
C PRO A 191 17.79 -15.29 8.70
N THR A 192 16.60 -14.81 9.03
CA THR A 192 16.43 -13.60 9.85
C THR A 192 16.33 -13.88 11.34
N THR A 193 16.32 -15.14 11.77
CA THR A 193 16.16 -15.51 13.20
C THR A 193 17.28 -14.96 14.08
N ARG A 194 18.51 -14.90 13.56
CA ARG A 194 19.70 -14.45 14.28
C ARG A 194 19.97 -12.93 14.19
N LEU A 195 19.15 -12.18 13.45
CA LEU A 195 19.26 -10.72 13.42
C LEU A 195 18.85 -10.17 14.79
N LYS A 196 19.81 -9.70 15.58
CA LYS A 196 19.56 -9.15 16.91
C LYS A 196 18.86 -7.79 16.82
N ALA A 197 17.99 -7.50 17.79
CA ALA A 197 17.33 -6.19 17.92
C ALA A 197 18.33 -5.06 18.20
N GLU A 198 19.49 -5.37 18.77
CA GLU A 198 20.59 -4.41 19.04
C GLU A 198 21.16 -3.74 17.77
N ASP A 199 21.02 -4.37 16.62
CA ASP A 199 21.30 -3.71 15.33
C ASP A 199 20.35 -2.54 15.05
N ILE A 200 19.26 -2.41 15.80
CA ILE A 200 18.25 -1.35 15.68
C ILE A 200 18.64 -0.13 16.53
N GLN A 201 19.30 -0.34 17.66
CA GLN A 201 19.51 0.69 18.70
C GLN A 201 20.80 1.47 18.56
N ARG A 202 21.83 0.91 17.93
CA ARG A 202 23.13 1.61 17.72
C ARG A 202 23.09 2.78 16.71
N SER A 203 22.00 2.96 15.97
CA SER A 203 21.82 4.10 15.04
C SER A 203 21.16 5.34 15.68
N LEU A 204 20.76 5.29 16.94
CA LEU A 204 20.09 6.42 17.61
C LEU A 204 21.03 7.27 18.48
N CYS A 205 22.31 6.88 18.62
CA CYS A 205 23.31 7.58 19.41
C CYS A 205 24.56 7.89 18.59
N ARG A 206 24.41 8.76 17.57
CA ARG A 206 25.51 9.61 17.06
C ARG A 206 24.93 10.76 16.26
#